data_6c287e7b530b3a7369529e2a32c52e35
#
_entry.id   6c287e7b530b3a7369529e2a32c52e35
#
_cell.length_a   1.000
_cell.length_b   1.000
_cell.length_c   1.000
_cell.angle_alpha   90.00
_cell.angle_beta   90.00
_cell.angle_gamma   90.00
#
_symmetry.space_group_name_H-M   'P 1'
#
loop_
_entity.id
_entity.type
_entity.pdbx_description
1 polymer ?
#
loop_
_entity_poly.entity_id
_entity_poly.type
_entity_poly.pdbx_seq_one_letter_code
_entity_poly.pdbx_strand_id
1 'polypeptide(L)'
;VAGLVSRHITRGLGTKIGGRIKLSPAAMEATHDLDFLLWCLEPAKPIRVYSQSAYGSMKDVTGLEDAQWTMVTLDNGVVITIGAGWTMPNGHPNFSGTWVEFTGTEGMLILDDTHRDVILNTVENGIRLPMSTMPGEQVEHVFAGPMHNEGVHFLEAIALDRPVMVSPQQARQVMEVYMAADLSVERNEPVTLPLNSNDLSSIRIPTK
;
A
#
# COMPACT_ATOMS: atom_id res chain seq x y z
N VAL A 1 14.87 -15.25 3.47
CA VAL A 1 13.81 -14.37 4.01
C VAL A 1 13.06 -13.72 2.87
N ALA A 2 11.75 -13.73 2.95
CA ALA A 2 10.86 -13.13 1.97
C ALA A 2 9.71 -12.41 2.68
N GLY A 3 9.25 -11.33 2.08
CA GLY A 3 8.02 -10.64 2.46
C GLY A 3 7.00 -10.71 1.32
N LEU A 4 5.75 -10.90 1.65
CA LEU A 4 4.65 -10.89 0.70
C LEU A 4 3.53 -10.00 1.22
N VAL A 5 3.00 -9.15 0.35
CA VAL A 5 1.78 -8.39 0.60
C VAL A 5 0.80 -8.60 -0.54
N SER A 6 -0.46 -8.75 -0.17
CA SER A 6 -1.58 -8.72 -1.10
C SER A 6 -2.64 -7.77 -0.54
N ARG A 7 -2.79 -6.61 -1.16
CA ARG A 7 -3.79 -5.60 -0.80
C ARG A 7 -4.77 -5.40 -1.94
N HIS A 8 -6.02 -5.67 -1.67
CA HIS A 8 -7.10 -5.51 -2.66
C HIS A 8 -8.22 -4.63 -2.11
N ILE A 9 -8.73 -3.77 -2.97
CA ILE A 9 -9.80 -2.82 -2.66
C ILE A 9 -10.92 -2.98 -3.68
N THR A 10 -12.13 -2.58 -3.32
CA THR A 10 -13.28 -2.67 -4.21
C THR A 10 -13.13 -1.76 -5.44
N ARG A 11 -13.56 -2.23 -6.60
CA ARG A 11 -13.55 -1.48 -7.86
C ARG A 11 -14.28 -0.14 -7.76
N GLY A 12 -15.39 -0.09 -7.02
CA GLY A 12 -16.16 1.14 -6.84
C GLY A 12 -15.38 2.23 -6.13
N LEU A 13 -14.57 1.87 -5.12
CA LEU A 13 -13.68 2.82 -4.46
C LEU A 13 -12.53 3.22 -5.40
N GLY A 14 -11.91 2.26 -6.08
CA GLY A 14 -10.86 2.51 -7.07
C GLY A 14 -11.31 3.47 -8.17
N THR A 15 -12.53 3.30 -8.69
CA THR A 15 -13.10 4.21 -9.69
C THR A 15 -13.24 5.64 -9.17
N LYS A 16 -13.69 5.81 -7.93
CA LYS A 16 -13.80 7.14 -7.30
C LYS A 16 -12.43 7.80 -7.10
N ILE A 17 -11.45 7.04 -6.64
CA ILE A 17 -10.09 7.52 -6.41
C ILE A 17 -9.41 7.83 -7.75
N GLY A 18 -9.37 6.88 -8.67
CA GLY A 18 -8.71 7.01 -9.97
C GLY A 18 -9.35 8.04 -10.90
N GLY A 19 -10.61 8.42 -10.65
CA GLY A 19 -11.24 9.55 -11.32
C GLY A 19 -10.69 10.92 -10.89
N ARG A 20 -10.09 10.99 -9.69
CA ARG A 20 -9.56 12.24 -9.10
C ARG A 20 -8.04 12.29 -9.12
N ILE A 21 -7.40 11.18 -8.84
CA ILE A 21 -5.94 11.08 -8.67
C ILE A 21 -5.42 10.02 -9.63
N LYS A 22 -4.50 10.38 -10.49
CA LYS A 22 -3.89 9.49 -11.50
C LYS A 22 -2.60 8.86 -10.97
N LEU A 23 -2.73 8.04 -9.93
CA LEU A 23 -1.64 7.26 -9.35
C LEU A 23 -1.87 5.76 -9.62
N SER A 24 -0.78 5.02 -9.75
CA SER A 24 -0.81 3.57 -9.91
C SER A 24 -1.27 2.86 -8.63
N PRO A 25 -1.68 1.59 -8.70
CA PRO A 25 -1.95 0.78 -7.51
C PRO A 25 -0.75 0.68 -6.56
N ALA A 26 0.48 0.66 -7.08
CA ALA A 26 1.68 0.67 -6.24
C ALA A 26 1.79 1.97 -5.42
N ALA A 27 1.62 3.12 -6.06
CA ALA A 27 1.72 4.42 -5.41
C ALA A 27 0.57 4.71 -4.46
N MET A 28 -0.66 4.25 -4.78
CA MET A 28 -1.86 4.61 -4.02
C MET A 28 -2.17 3.63 -2.90
N GLU A 29 -2.04 2.33 -3.17
CA GLU A 29 -2.48 1.28 -2.25
C GLU A 29 -1.33 0.54 -1.57
N ALA A 30 -0.27 0.19 -2.32
CA ALA A 30 0.84 -0.59 -1.77
C ALA A 30 1.80 0.24 -0.90
N THR A 31 1.78 1.56 -1.00
CA THR A 31 2.72 2.44 -0.30
C THR A 31 2.74 2.23 1.22
N HIS A 32 1.58 2.01 1.83
CA HIS A 32 1.46 1.79 3.28
C HIS A 32 2.10 0.47 3.71
N ASP A 33 1.84 -0.59 2.95
CA ASP A 33 2.35 -1.93 3.27
C ASP A 33 3.85 -2.03 2.95
N LEU A 34 4.32 -1.32 1.93
CA LEU A 34 5.72 -1.22 1.60
C LEU A 34 6.51 -0.50 2.70
N ASP A 35 5.98 0.60 3.23
CA ASP A 35 6.58 1.32 4.36
C ASP A 35 6.73 0.39 5.57
N PHE A 36 5.66 -0.32 5.93
CA PHE A 36 5.66 -1.29 7.00
C PHE A 36 6.68 -2.42 6.80
N LEU A 37 6.77 -2.98 5.59
CA LEU A 37 7.74 -4.03 5.28
C LEU A 37 9.17 -3.53 5.39
N LEU A 38 9.47 -2.36 4.84
CA LEU A 38 10.80 -1.77 4.89
C LEU A 38 11.20 -1.43 6.32
N TRP A 39 10.28 -0.90 7.13
CA TRP A 39 10.51 -0.65 8.54
C TRP A 39 10.86 -1.95 9.31
N CYS A 40 10.11 -3.03 9.09
CA CYS A 40 10.38 -4.33 9.71
C CYS A 40 11.74 -4.94 9.30
N LEU A 41 12.24 -4.57 8.13
CA LEU A 41 13.46 -5.13 7.54
C LEU A 41 14.67 -4.20 7.67
N GLU A 42 14.53 -3.07 8.37
CA GLU A 42 15.68 -2.20 8.66
C GLU A 42 16.85 -2.98 9.29
N PRO A 43 18.09 -2.64 8.94
CA PRO A 43 18.55 -1.49 8.13
C PRO A 43 18.67 -1.80 6.62
N ALA A 44 18.14 -2.90 6.13
CA ALA A 44 18.24 -3.29 4.72
C ALA A 44 17.56 -2.28 3.78
N LYS A 45 18.17 -2.06 2.61
CA LYS A 45 17.72 -1.05 1.65
C LYS A 45 17.31 -1.68 0.33
N PRO A 46 16.26 -1.19 -0.33
CA PRO A 46 15.89 -1.63 -1.66
C PRO A 46 16.94 -1.22 -2.69
N ILE A 47 17.33 -2.18 -3.53
CA ILE A 47 18.36 -1.98 -4.56
C ILE A 47 17.85 -2.23 -5.99
N ARG A 48 16.73 -2.96 -6.14
CA ARG A 48 16.16 -3.30 -7.45
C ARG A 48 14.67 -3.54 -7.34
N VAL A 49 13.93 -3.05 -8.32
CA VAL A 49 12.48 -3.17 -8.43
C VAL A 49 12.11 -3.72 -9.81
N TYR A 50 11.23 -4.70 -9.85
CA TYR A 50 10.56 -5.16 -11.07
C TYR A 50 9.06 -5.19 -10.84
N SER A 51 8.29 -4.68 -11.79
CA SER A 51 6.85 -4.56 -11.66
C SER A 51 6.12 -4.84 -12.96
N GLN A 52 4.91 -5.39 -12.83
CA GLN A 52 3.97 -5.60 -13.92
C GLN A 52 2.57 -5.16 -13.52
N SER A 53 1.85 -4.55 -14.46
CA SER A 53 0.46 -4.11 -14.29
C SER A 53 -0.50 -4.98 -15.09
N ALA A 54 -1.67 -5.22 -14.50
CA ALA A 54 -2.81 -5.82 -15.18
C ALA A 54 -3.86 -4.75 -15.49
N TYR A 55 -4.37 -4.80 -16.70
CA TYR A 55 -5.36 -3.85 -17.21
C TYR A 55 -6.66 -4.59 -17.51
N GLY A 56 -7.76 -4.07 -17.01
CA GLY A 56 -9.10 -4.60 -17.18
C GLY A 56 -10.14 -3.48 -17.12
N SER A 57 -11.12 -3.62 -16.25
CA SER A 57 -12.27 -2.71 -16.17
C SER A 57 -11.93 -1.28 -15.73
N MET A 58 -10.82 -1.09 -15.00
CA MET A 58 -10.40 0.25 -14.58
C MET A 58 -9.84 1.08 -15.72
N LYS A 59 -9.19 0.44 -16.70
CA LYS A 59 -8.60 1.12 -17.86
C LYS A 59 -9.64 1.94 -18.63
N ASP A 60 -10.80 1.38 -18.87
CA ASP A 60 -11.86 2.03 -19.67
C ASP A 60 -12.50 3.20 -18.93
N VAL A 61 -12.51 3.18 -17.60
CA VAL A 61 -13.19 4.19 -16.76
C VAL A 61 -12.23 5.27 -16.30
N THR A 62 -11.03 4.92 -15.90
CA THR A 62 -10.06 5.84 -15.26
C THR A 62 -8.77 6.03 -16.06
N GLY A 63 -8.47 5.13 -16.99
CA GLY A 63 -7.20 5.05 -17.70
C GLY A 63 -6.08 4.40 -16.88
N LEU A 64 -6.39 3.92 -15.66
CA LEU A 64 -5.43 3.29 -14.75
C LEU A 64 -5.45 1.77 -14.84
N GLU A 65 -4.45 1.15 -14.25
CA GLU A 65 -4.35 -0.29 -14.04
C GLU A 65 -5.41 -0.78 -13.05
N ASP A 66 -5.85 -2.03 -13.20
CA ASP A 66 -6.69 -2.71 -12.21
C ASP A 66 -5.86 -3.20 -11.03
N ALA A 67 -4.64 -3.67 -11.29
CA ALA A 67 -3.71 -4.15 -10.28
C ALA A 67 -2.26 -4.06 -10.76
N GLN A 68 -1.34 -4.05 -9.80
CA GLN A 68 0.10 -4.02 -10.03
C GLN A 68 0.80 -4.97 -9.07
N TRP A 69 1.71 -5.78 -9.59
CA TRP A 69 2.58 -6.68 -8.82
C TRP A 69 4.00 -6.20 -8.92
N THR A 70 4.63 -5.99 -7.77
CA THR A 70 5.97 -5.43 -7.65
C THR A 70 6.85 -6.37 -6.84
N MET A 71 8.00 -6.68 -7.36
CA MET A 71 9.07 -7.42 -6.67
C MET A 71 10.20 -6.46 -6.33
N VAL A 72 10.60 -6.40 -5.06
CA VAL A 72 11.68 -5.54 -4.55
C VAL A 72 12.77 -6.42 -3.97
N THR A 73 14.01 -6.24 -4.44
CA THR A 73 15.20 -6.90 -3.88
C THR A 73 15.92 -5.92 -2.95
N LEU A 74 16.25 -6.36 -1.74
CA LEU A 74 17.03 -5.60 -0.77
C LEU A 74 18.51 -5.97 -0.84
N ASP A 75 19.37 -5.09 -0.31
CA ASP A 75 20.83 -5.24 -0.32
C ASP A 75 21.35 -6.44 0.49
N ASN A 76 20.58 -6.94 1.44
CA ASN A 76 20.85 -8.15 2.21
C ASN A 76 20.32 -9.44 1.57
N GLY A 77 19.77 -9.37 0.34
CA GLY A 77 19.24 -10.50 -0.39
C GLY A 77 17.77 -10.87 -0.07
N VAL A 78 17.11 -10.14 0.81
CA VAL A 78 15.66 -10.31 1.04
C VAL A 78 14.90 -9.88 -0.20
N VAL A 79 13.85 -10.62 -0.54
CA VAL A 79 12.92 -10.29 -1.62
C VAL A 79 11.55 -10.03 -1.04
N ILE A 80 10.95 -8.91 -1.41
CA ILE A 80 9.59 -8.52 -1.09
C ILE A 80 8.75 -8.62 -2.37
N THR A 81 7.55 -9.20 -2.28
CA THR A 81 6.56 -9.19 -3.36
C THR A 81 5.30 -8.49 -2.88
N ILE A 82 4.85 -7.48 -3.60
CA ILE A 82 3.67 -6.69 -3.25
C ILE A 82 2.69 -6.72 -4.41
N GLY A 83 1.50 -7.24 -4.16
CA GLY A 83 0.35 -7.12 -5.06
C GLY A 83 -0.63 -6.09 -4.50
N ALA A 84 -1.03 -5.11 -5.31
CA ALA A 84 -2.03 -4.13 -4.94
C ALA A 84 -2.99 -3.87 -6.09
N GLY A 85 -4.25 -3.56 -5.79
CA GLY A 85 -5.21 -3.26 -6.86
C GLY A 85 -6.64 -3.06 -6.43
N TRP A 86 -7.43 -2.59 -7.36
CA TRP A 86 -8.87 -2.37 -7.24
C TRP A 86 -9.63 -3.51 -7.92
N THR A 87 -9.46 -4.73 -7.40
CA THR A 87 -9.91 -5.98 -8.05
C THR A 87 -11.14 -6.59 -7.39
N MET A 88 -11.44 -6.20 -6.15
CA MET A 88 -12.58 -6.77 -5.42
C MET A 88 -13.91 -6.30 -6.03
N PRO A 89 -14.89 -7.19 -6.18
CA PRO A 89 -16.22 -6.81 -6.65
C PRO A 89 -16.91 -5.88 -5.65
N ASN A 90 -17.77 -4.97 -6.16
CA ASN A 90 -18.47 -3.99 -5.32
C ASN A 90 -19.39 -4.62 -4.26
N GLY A 91 -19.86 -5.84 -4.49
CA GLY A 91 -20.65 -6.60 -3.52
C GLY A 91 -19.84 -7.34 -2.48
N HIS A 92 -18.51 -7.22 -2.47
CA HIS A 92 -17.69 -7.86 -1.44
C HIS A 92 -18.05 -7.33 -0.05
N PRO A 93 -18.16 -8.20 0.98
CA PRO A 93 -18.61 -7.82 2.32
C PRO A 93 -17.71 -6.76 2.99
N ASN A 94 -16.43 -6.74 2.66
CA ASN A 94 -15.46 -5.74 3.11
C ASN A 94 -15.02 -4.86 1.92
N PHE A 95 -14.71 -3.58 2.15
CA PHE A 95 -14.24 -2.71 1.07
C PHE A 95 -12.76 -2.91 0.72
N SER A 96 -11.97 -3.45 1.64
CA SER A 96 -10.56 -3.76 1.46
C SER A 96 -10.19 -5.06 2.17
N GLY A 97 -9.14 -5.72 1.71
CA GLY A 97 -8.52 -6.84 2.38
C GLY A 97 -7.01 -6.77 2.19
N THR A 98 -6.26 -6.97 3.27
CA THR A 98 -4.80 -6.99 3.25
C THR A 98 -4.29 -8.26 3.89
N TRP A 99 -3.38 -8.93 3.22
CA TRP A 99 -2.60 -10.06 3.73
C TRP A 99 -1.13 -9.68 3.70
N VAL A 100 -0.45 -9.79 4.83
CA VAL A 100 0.99 -9.58 4.93
C VAL A 100 1.63 -10.82 5.52
N GLU A 101 2.72 -11.26 4.92
CA GLU A 101 3.46 -12.44 5.33
C GLU A 101 4.96 -12.15 5.34
N PHE A 102 5.64 -12.53 6.42
CA PHE A 102 7.09 -12.59 6.50
C PHE A 102 7.53 -14.02 6.75
N THR A 103 8.38 -14.56 5.90
CA THR A 103 9.00 -15.86 6.08
C THR A 103 10.49 -15.69 6.34
N GLY A 104 10.93 -16.11 7.53
CA GLY A 104 12.33 -16.07 7.97
C GLY A 104 12.91 -17.47 8.20
N THR A 105 14.18 -17.52 8.55
CA THR A 105 14.89 -18.77 8.89
C THR A 105 14.45 -19.38 10.21
N GLU A 106 13.89 -18.58 11.11
CA GLU A 106 13.48 -18.99 12.46
C GLU A 106 11.97 -19.01 12.64
N GLY A 107 11.20 -18.55 11.66
CA GLY A 107 9.74 -18.52 11.79
C GLY A 107 9.06 -17.72 10.71
N MET A 108 7.75 -17.58 10.89
CA MET A 108 6.85 -16.89 9.99
C MET A 108 5.93 -15.98 10.78
N LEU A 109 5.63 -14.80 10.23
CA LEU A 109 4.63 -13.89 10.76
C LEU A 109 3.58 -13.64 9.68
N ILE A 110 2.31 -13.66 10.08
CA ILE A 110 1.18 -13.37 9.21
C ILE A 110 0.33 -12.29 9.86
N LEU A 111 -0.03 -11.27 9.08
CA LEU A 111 -1.09 -10.30 9.39
C LEU A 111 -2.22 -10.52 8.39
N ASP A 112 -3.37 -10.92 8.90
CA ASP A 112 -4.58 -11.15 8.10
C ASP A 112 -5.64 -10.09 8.45
N ASP A 113 -5.79 -9.10 7.59
CA ASP A 113 -6.84 -8.09 7.66
C ASP A 113 -7.95 -8.33 6.61
N THR A 114 -8.04 -9.55 6.08
CA THR A 114 -9.08 -9.95 5.13
C THR A 114 -10.42 -10.25 5.84
N HIS A 115 -10.36 -10.53 7.13
CA HIS A 115 -11.50 -10.82 7.99
C HIS A 115 -11.60 -9.79 9.12
N ARG A 116 -12.84 -9.57 9.57
CA ARG A 116 -13.13 -8.76 10.75
C ARG A 116 -13.74 -9.66 11.82
N ASP A 117 -13.60 -9.27 13.08
CA ASP A 117 -14.08 -10.05 14.21
C ASP A 117 -15.60 -10.23 14.23
N VAL A 118 -16.35 -9.29 13.62
CA VAL A 118 -17.80 -9.33 13.55
C VAL A 118 -18.26 -9.68 12.15
N ILE A 119 -19.04 -10.73 12.04
CA ILE A 119 -19.75 -11.11 10.81
C ILE A 119 -21.23 -10.87 11.05
N LEU A 120 -21.81 -9.93 10.29
CA LEU A 120 -23.24 -9.67 10.29
C LEU A 120 -23.88 -10.37 9.08
N ASN A 121 -24.83 -11.24 9.33
CA ASN A 121 -25.60 -11.89 8.26
C ASN A 121 -27.08 -11.56 8.43
N THR A 122 -27.65 -10.84 7.48
CA THR A 122 -29.05 -10.44 7.48
C THR A 122 -29.78 -10.97 6.27
N VAL A 123 -31.09 -11.14 6.38
CA VAL A 123 -31.95 -11.58 5.26
C VAL A 123 -31.91 -10.57 4.11
N GLU A 124 -31.86 -9.29 4.42
CA GLU A 124 -31.91 -8.22 3.41
C GLU A 124 -30.54 -7.99 2.72
N ASN A 125 -29.46 -7.97 3.49
CA ASN A 125 -28.15 -7.55 3.00
C ASN A 125 -27.10 -8.67 2.87
N GLY A 126 -27.47 -9.91 3.25
CA GLY A 126 -26.53 -11.03 3.28
C GLY A 126 -25.40 -10.81 4.27
N ILE A 127 -24.22 -11.36 3.95
CA ILE A 127 -23.02 -11.24 4.78
C ILE A 127 -22.39 -9.86 4.62
N ARG A 128 -22.12 -9.23 5.79
CA ARG A 128 -21.35 -7.98 5.91
C ARG A 128 -20.27 -8.16 6.96
N LEU A 129 -19.16 -7.48 6.77
CA LEU A 129 -18.05 -7.40 7.72
C LEU A 129 -17.97 -5.94 8.20
N PRO A 130 -18.70 -5.57 9.26
CA PRO A 130 -18.70 -4.22 9.78
C PRO A 130 -17.27 -3.80 10.17
N MET A 131 -16.86 -2.63 9.75
CA MET A 131 -15.58 -2.06 10.18
C MET A 131 -15.79 -1.31 11.49
N SER A 132 -15.04 -1.70 12.51
CA SER A 132 -15.04 -1.02 13.81
C SER A 132 -14.04 0.12 13.90
N THR A 133 -13.17 0.28 12.91
CA THR A 133 -12.06 1.24 12.95
C THR A 133 -11.78 1.86 11.59
N MET A 134 -12.73 2.62 11.06
CA MET A 134 -12.44 3.48 9.91
C MET A 134 -11.52 4.62 10.33
N PRO A 135 -10.56 5.05 9.47
CA PRO A 135 -9.80 6.25 9.73
C PRO A 135 -10.70 7.45 10.00
N GLY A 136 -10.52 8.09 11.16
CA GLY A 136 -11.29 9.26 11.56
C GLY A 136 -12.66 8.99 12.18
N GLU A 137 -13.04 7.73 12.41
CA GLU A 137 -14.28 7.43 13.16
C GLU A 137 -14.21 7.88 14.61
N GLN A 138 -15.36 8.28 15.14
CA GLN A 138 -15.54 8.66 16.52
C GLN A 138 -16.61 7.78 17.17
N VAL A 139 -16.27 7.18 18.29
CA VAL A 139 -17.19 6.39 19.12
C VAL A 139 -17.29 7.05 20.49
N GLU A 140 -18.48 7.53 20.86
CA GLU A 140 -18.72 8.20 22.16
C GLU A 140 -17.68 9.29 22.50
N HIS A 141 -17.38 10.16 21.55
CA HIS A 141 -16.38 11.23 21.67
C HIS A 141 -14.91 10.79 21.73
N VAL A 142 -14.63 9.50 21.55
CA VAL A 142 -13.28 8.96 21.42
C VAL A 142 -12.99 8.68 19.95
N PHE A 143 -11.94 9.24 19.44
CA PHE A 143 -11.49 8.91 18.08
C PHE A 143 -10.97 7.48 18.04
N ALA A 144 -11.53 6.70 17.12
CA ALA A 144 -11.09 5.35 16.81
C ALA A 144 -10.28 5.35 15.49
N GLY A 145 -9.48 4.33 15.31
CA GLY A 145 -8.66 4.17 14.11
C GLY A 145 -7.29 4.86 14.16
N PRO A 146 -6.46 4.62 13.13
CA PRO A 146 -5.04 4.98 13.16
C PRO A 146 -4.79 6.49 13.08
N MET A 147 -5.62 7.27 12.42
CA MET A 147 -5.39 8.70 12.16
C MET A 147 -5.32 9.54 13.45
N HIS A 148 -6.07 9.17 14.49
CA HIS A 148 -5.99 9.85 15.76
C HIS A 148 -4.60 9.69 16.38
N ASN A 149 -4.12 8.46 16.48
CA ASN A 149 -2.82 8.16 17.08
C ASN A 149 -1.67 8.78 16.29
N GLU A 150 -1.76 8.79 14.95
CA GLU A 150 -0.81 9.44 14.06
C GLU A 150 -0.76 10.96 14.33
N GLY A 151 -1.92 11.62 14.40
CA GLY A 151 -2.03 13.04 14.69
C GLY A 151 -1.48 13.41 16.09
N VAL A 152 -1.83 12.64 17.12
CA VAL A 152 -1.31 12.82 18.47
C VAL A 152 0.20 12.66 18.52
N HIS A 153 0.74 11.59 17.91
CA HIS A 153 2.18 11.37 17.81
C HIS A 153 2.92 12.56 17.18
N PHE A 154 2.39 13.08 16.07
CA PHE A 154 3.02 14.21 15.38
C PHE A 154 3.01 15.49 16.22
N LEU A 155 1.88 15.80 16.90
CA LEU A 155 1.77 16.94 17.81
C LEU A 155 2.72 16.81 19.03
N GLU A 156 2.81 15.61 19.60
CA GLU A 156 3.75 15.33 20.70
C GLU A 156 5.21 15.45 20.24
N ALA A 157 5.55 14.99 19.05
CA ALA A 157 6.90 15.14 18.51
C ALA A 157 7.29 16.61 18.41
N ILE A 158 6.38 17.48 17.97
CA ILE A 158 6.59 18.94 17.91
C ILE A 158 6.69 19.55 19.32
N ALA A 159 5.73 19.24 20.19
CA ALA A 159 5.62 19.88 21.52
C ALA A 159 6.76 19.48 22.47
N LEU A 160 7.28 18.27 22.31
CA LEU A 160 8.30 17.67 23.19
C LEU A 160 9.69 17.59 22.55
N ASP A 161 9.84 18.15 21.35
CA ASP A 161 11.09 18.09 20.56
C ASP A 161 11.64 16.65 20.43
N ARG A 162 10.74 15.74 20.04
CA ARG A 162 11.05 14.32 19.84
C ARG A 162 11.12 13.97 18.36
N PRO A 163 11.95 12.97 17.97
CA PRO A 163 11.94 12.49 16.60
C PRO A 163 10.58 11.88 16.24
N VAL A 164 10.16 12.08 15.01
CA VAL A 164 8.98 11.40 14.44
C VAL A 164 9.28 9.92 14.21
N MET A 165 8.26 9.06 14.29
CA MET A 165 8.40 7.62 14.09
C MET A 165 8.80 7.28 12.66
N VAL A 166 8.23 7.99 11.69
CA VAL A 166 8.58 7.85 10.27
C VAL A 166 9.31 9.10 9.82
N SER A 167 10.58 8.95 9.49
CA SER A 167 11.43 10.06 9.03
C SER A 167 11.15 10.40 7.55
N PRO A 168 11.46 11.65 7.13
CA PRO A 168 11.40 12.02 5.71
C PRO A 168 12.26 11.12 4.81
N GLN A 169 13.37 10.59 5.33
CA GLN A 169 14.26 9.68 4.60
C GLN A 169 13.60 8.32 4.34
N GLN A 170 12.90 7.76 5.33
CA GLN A 170 12.12 6.53 5.17
C GLN A 170 10.98 6.74 4.17
N ALA A 171 10.20 7.80 4.31
CA ALA A 171 9.13 8.15 3.39
C ALA A 171 9.65 8.31 1.94
N ARG A 172 10.78 8.99 1.76
CA ARG A 172 11.45 9.12 0.45
C ARG A 172 11.85 7.76 -0.13
N GLN A 173 12.38 6.85 0.68
CA GLN A 173 12.76 5.51 0.24
C GLN A 173 11.57 4.73 -0.31
N VAL A 174 10.43 4.79 0.39
CA VAL A 174 9.17 4.20 -0.07
C VAL A 174 8.71 4.82 -1.39
N MET A 175 8.78 6.15 -1.51
CA MET A 175 8.45 6.86 -2.75
C MET A 175 9.33 6.40 -3.91
N GLU A 176 10.63 6.28 -3.72
CA GLU A 176 11.55 5.82 -4.77
C GLU A 176 11.20 4.39 -5.25
N VAL A 177 10.76 3.51 -4.35
CA VAL A 177 10.37 2.15 -4.73
C VAL A 177 9.12 2.14 -5.61
N TYR A 178 8.04 2.85 -5.24
CA TYR A 178 6.86 2.85 -6.11
C TYR A 178 7.07 3.61 -7.42
N MET A 179 7.89 4.66 -7.42
CA MET A 179 8.30 5.34 -8.65
C MET A 179 9.09 4.40 -9.57
N ALA A 180 10.01 3.62 -9.00
CA ALA A 180 10.73 2.58 -9.75
C ALA A 180 9.79 1.47 -10.24
N ALA A 181 8.75 1.13 -9.50
CA ALA A 181 7.74 0.18 -9.92
C ALA A 181 6.98 0.67 -11.17
N ASP A 182 6.57 1.93 -11.18
CA ASP A 182 5.90 2.54 -12.35
C ASP A 182 6.84 2.61 -13.57
N LEU A 183 8.10 3.01 -13.37
CA LEU A 183 9.12 2.99 -14.43
C LEU A 183 9.38 1.56 -14.96
N SER A 184 9.39 0.58 -14.07
CA SER A 184 9.56 -0.82 -14.47
C SER A 184 8.42 -1.33 -15.34
N VAL A 185 7.17 -0.96 -15.03
CA VAL A 185 6.01 -1.25 -15.89
C VAL A 185 6.15 -0.57 -17.25
N GLU A 186 6.52 0.71 -17.28
CA GLU A 186 6.65 1.47 -18.54
C GLU A 186 7.75 0.90 -19.43
N ARG A 187 8.89 0.52 -18.85
CA ARG A 187 10.06 0.01 -19.57
C ARG A 187 10.03 -1.50 -19.82
N ASN A 188 9.17 -2.22 -19.09
CA ASN A 188 9.15 -3.68 -19.05
C ASN A 188 10.51 -4.30 -18.68
N GLU A 189 11.23 -3.66 -17.77
CA GLU A 189 12.55 -4.09 -17.27
C GLU A 189 12.74 -3.76 -15.78
N PRO A 190 13.65 -4.43 -15.06
CA PRO A 190 14.00 -4.07 -13.71
C PRO A 190 14.65 -2.68 -13.62
N VAL A 191 14.32 -1.94 -12.58
CA VAL A 191 14.89 -0.62 -12.27
C VAL A 191 15.79 -0.72 -11.03
N THR A 192 17.00 -0.16 -11.14
CA THR A 192 17.96 -0.13 -10.02
C THR A 192 17.73 1.09 -9.15
N LEU A 193 17.90 0.93 -7.84
CA LEU A 193 17.81 2.00 -6.84
C LEU A 193 19.20 2.34 -6.25
N PRO A 194 19.43 3.59 -5.83
CA PRO A 194 18.51 4.73 -5.94
C PRO A 194 18.29 5.19 -7.39
N LEU A 195 17.15 5.87 -7.64
CA LEU A 195 16.84 6.43 -8.95
C LEU A 195 17.85 7.50 -9.34
N ASN A 196 18.33 7.44 -10.58
CA ASN A 196 19.23 8.47 -11.13
C ASN A 196 18.47 9.66 -11.72
N SER A 197 19.19 10.70 -12.16
CA SER A 197 18.59 11.93 -12.69
C SER A 197 17.74 11.69 -13.95
N ASN A 198 18.12 10.72 -14.79
CA ASN A 198 17.36 10.39 -15.99
C ASN A 198 16.06 9.67 -15.64
N ASP A 199 16.09 8.77 -14.64
CA ASP A 199 14.90 8.11 -14.13
C ASP A 199 13.92 9.14 -13.57
N LEU A 200 14.39 10.05 -12.69
CA LEU A 200 13.57 11.09 -12.10
C LEU A 200 12.96 12.04 -13.13
N SER A 201 13.68 12.34 -14.21
CA SER A 201 13.17 13.21 -15.28
C SER A 201 12.12 12.55 -16.17
N SER A 202 12.08 11.21 -16.21
CA SER A 202 11.11 10.42 -16.98
C SER A 202 9.79 10.18 -16.24
N ILE A 203 9.76 10.37 -14.91
CA ILE A 203 8.56 10.18 -14.11
C ILE A 203 7.51 11.22 -14.49
N ARG A 204 6.36 10.73 -14.92
CA ARG A 204 5.21 11.58 -15.21
C ARG A 204 4.56 12.03 -13.90
N ILE A 205 4.75 13.29 -13.53
CA ILE A 205 3.96 13.89 -12.47
C ILE A 205 2.53 14.04 -13.00
N PRO A 206 1.51 13.47 -12.34
CA PRO A 206 0.13 13.64 -12.76
C PRO A 206 -0.22 15.13 -12.81
N THR A 207 -0.36 15.68 -14.00
CA THR A 207 -0.91 17.03 -14.18
C THR A 207 -2.43 16.95 -14.06
N LYS A 208 -3.01 17.90 -13.32
CA LYS A 208 -4.45 18.02 -13.10
C LYS A 208 -5.25 18.03 -14.38
#